data_80a0d54c6dd286b6b0afb4498a8ba78a
#
_entry.id   80a0d54c6dd286b6b0afb4498a8ba78a
#
_cell.length_a   1.000
_cell.length_b   1.000
_cell.length_c   1.000
_cell.angle_alpha   90.00
_cell.angle_beta   90.00
_cell.angle_gamma   90.00
#
_symmetry.space_group_name_H-M   'P 1'
#
loop_
_entity.id
_entity.type
_entity.pdbx_description
1 polymer ?
#
loop_
_entity_poly.entity_id
_entity_poly.type
_entity_poly.pdbx_seq_one_letter_code
_entity_poly.pdbx_strand_id
1 'polypeptide(L)'
;LWLPDGQPRLMLQISHGMTEHSGRYDTLAAALAEHGIACAAFDLRGHGRNPGSRTCADMGPDGWEQSLSDLQRFCERLRESFPGVPLGMLGFSLGSFLLRDALCRGMAAPAGVILAGTGTQPGAVLAVIQAIVRGQLRRAKPGGTTPLVQKLSFGAYNRKFAPNRTRADWLCADKEALDRYCADPLCRPDISAALFLELLSAMRRTGGKRALAGWNRCPILLLSGADDPVGAMGSGVRQLGAAMERAGLPVQTVLLPGARHDIFHEEAGGAAAQARSRILCFCETILAESEKPRNQSPAEK
;
A
#
# COMPACT_ATOMS: atom_id res chain seq x y z
N LEU A 1 5.94 -14.75 7.50
CA LEU A 1 7.27 -14.33 7.91
C LEU A 1 8.30 -15.02 7.04
N TRP A 2 9.20 -14.26 6.45
CA TRP A 2 10.32 -14.70 5.61
C TRP A 2 11.60 -14.20 6.27
N LEU A 3 12.48 -15.13 6.63
CA LEU A 3 13.71 -14.83 7.35
C LEU A 3 14.94 -15.11 6.46
N PRO A 4 15.96 -14.26 6.53
CA PRO A 4 17.26 -14.57 5.92
C PRO A 4 18.00 -15.66 6.69
N ASP A 5 19.03 -16.21 6.08
CA ASP A 5 20.01 -17.00 6.82
C ASP A 5 20.76 -16.08 7.79
N GLY A 6 20.68 -16.38 9.08
CA GLY A 6 21.31 -15.59 10.15
C GLY A 6 20.45 -14.43 10.67
N GLN A 7 21.10 -13.47 11.33
CA GLN A 7 20.40 -12.31 11.93
C GLN A 7 19.96 -11.31 10.85
N PRO A 8 18.69 -10.89 10.84
CA PRO A 8 18.23 -9.90 9.89
C PRO A 8 18.88 -8.52 10.14
N ARG A 9 19.29 -7.86 9.05
CA ARG A 9 19.81 -6.48 9.07
C ARG A 9 18.68 -5.46 9.15
N LEU A 10 17.55 -5.78 8.55
CA LEU A 10 16.33 -4.96 8.49
C LEU A 10 15.12 -5.90 8.57
N MET A 11 14.09 -5.48 9.28
CA MET A 11 12.75 -6.05 9.23
C MET A 11 11.86 -5.16 8.35
N LEU A 12 11.25 -5.72 7.30
CA LEU A 12 10.29 -5.03 6.44
C LEU A 12 8.88 -5.57 6.69
N GLN A 13 8.03 -4.76 7.33
CA GLN A 13 6.60 -5.05 7.45
C GLN A 13 5.91 -4.73 6.12
N ILE A 14 5.08 -5.66 5.61
CA ILE A 14 4.35 -5.51 4.35
C ILE A 14 2.85 -5.47 4.61
N SER A 15 2.18 -4.41 4.14
CA SER A 15 0.72 -4.27 4.08
C SER A 15 0.27 -4.40 2.63
N HIS A 16 -0.45 -5.47 2.32
CA HIS A 16 -0.90 -5.80 0.97
C HIS A 16 -2.01 -4.87 0.45
N GLY A 17 -2.32 -4.98 -0.84
CA GLY A 17 -3.36 -4.22 -1.52
C GLY A 17 -4.77 -4.75 -1.27
N MET A 18 -5.74 -4.05 -1.84
CA MET A 18 -7.14 -4.45 -1.80
C MET A 18 -7.37 -5.64 -2.72
N THR A 19 -8.28 -6.54 -2.32
CA THR A 19 -8.66 -7.73 -3.10
C THR A 19 -7.52 -8.75 -3.33
N GLU A 20 -6.50 -8.71 -2.47
CA GLU A 20 -5.39 -9.67 -2.49
C GLU A 20 -5.04 -10.11 -1.06
N HIS A 21 -3.90 -10.76 -0.86
CA HIS A 21 -3.46 -11.32 0.41
C HIS A 21 -1.93 -11.31 0.54
N SER A 22 -1.45 -11.52 1.77
CA SER A 22 -0.02 -11.50 2.12
C SER A 22 0.83 -12.54 1.38
N GLY A 23 0.28 -13.71 1.06
CA GLY A 23 1.01 -14.77 0.36
C GLY A 23 1.45 -14.40 -1.06
N ARG A 24 0.90 -13.37 -1.66
CA ARG A 24 1.36 -12.89 -2.97
C ARG A 24 2.74 -12.24 -2.95
N TYR A 25 3.25 -11.93 -1.76
CA TYR A 25 4.57 -11.29 -1.60
C TYR A 25 5.72 -12.30 -1.45
N ASP A 26 5.47 -13.61 -1.61
CA ASP A 26 6.48 -14.66 -1.44
C ASP A 26 7.73 -14.41 -2.29
N THR A 27 7.58 -14.13 -3.58
CA THR A 27 8.72 -13.89 -4.50
C THR A 27 9.52 -12.64 -4.11
N LEU A 28 8.83 -11.55 -3.75
CA LEU A 28 9.50 -10.33 -3.29
C LEU A 28 10.24 -10.58 -1.97
N ALA A 29 9.57 -11.19 -1.01
CA ALA A 29 10.10 -11.40 0.33
C ALA A 29 11.27 -12.42 0.33
N ALA A 30 11.20 -13.48 -0.48
CA ALA A 30 12.30 -14.41 -0.66
C ALA A 30 13.55 -13.71 -1.23
N ALA A 31 13.38 -12.91 -2.28
CA ALA A 31 14.49 -12.15 -2.86
C ALA A 31 15.11 -11.13 -1.87
N LEU A 32 14.31 -10.53 -0.99
CA LEU A 32 14.79 -9.64 0.06
C LEU A 32 15.55 -10.42 1.15
N ALA A 33 15.07 -11.61 1.52
CA ALA A 33 15.72 -12.47 2.51
C ALA A 33 17.12 -12.90 2.08
N GLU A 34 17.36 -13.16 0.79
CA GLU A 34 18.70 -13.45 0.23
C GLU A 34 19.71 -12.30 0.49
N HIS A 35 19.21 -11.08 0.77
CA HIS A 35 20.02 -9.90 1.06
C HIS A 35 20.01 -9.49 2.56
N GLY A 36 19.60 -10.42 3.44
CA GLY A 36 19.59 -10.17 4.88
C GLY A 36 18.42 -9.32 5.37
N ILE A 37 17.37 -9.15 4.56
CA ILE A 37 16.18 -8.37 4.91
C ILE A 37 15.04 -9.33 5.24
N ALA A 38 14.65 -9.40 6.52
CA ALA A 38 13.47 -10.15 6.92
C ALA A 38 12.20 -9.44 6.49
N CYS A 39 11.19 -10.19 6.05
CA CYS A 39 9.88 -9.66 5.69
C CYS A 39 8.78 -10.28 6.56
N ALA A 40 7.80 -9.47 6.93
CA ALA A 40 6.64 -9.93 7.67
C ALA A 40 5.35 -9.28 7.13
N ALA A 41 4.32 -10.10 6.94
CA ALA A 41 3.01 -9.65 6.47
C ALA A 41 1.90 -10.42 7.18
N PHE A 42 0.72 -9.85 7.23
CA PHE A 42 -0.51 -10.50 7.65
C PHE A 42 -1.64 -10.13 6.70
N ASP A 43 -2.66 -11.00 6.62
CA ASP A 43 -3.86 -10.69 5.83
C ASP A 43 -4.69 -9.63 6.54
N LEU A 44 -4.93 -8.50 5.88
CA LEU A 44 -5.79 -7.44 6.39
C LEU A 44 -7.21 -7.96 6.64
N ARG A 45 -7.95 -7.31 7.53
CA ARG A 45 -9.33 -7.66 7.82
C ARG A 45 -10.16 -7.77 6.54
N GLY A 46 -10.94 -8.84 6.42
CA GLY A 46 -11.78 -9.11 5.25
C GLY A 46 -11.04 -9.49 3.96
N HIS A 47 -9.74 -9.77 4.05
CA HIS A 47 -8.89 -10.18 2.94
C HIS A 47 -8.24 -11.54 3.20
N GLY A 48 -7.81 -12.22 2.12
CA GLY A 48 -7.08 -13.46 2.19
C GLY A 48 -7.77 -14.51 3.07
N ARG A 49 -7.04 -15.02 4.08
CA ARG A 49 -7.51 -16.00 5.06
C ARG A 49 -8.17 -15.36 6.28
N ASN A 50 -8.11 -14.04 6.42
CA ASN A 50 -8.76 -13.35 7.54
C ASN A 50 -10.27 -13.25 7.27
N PRO A 51 -11.15 -13.76 8.19
CA PRO A 51 -12.57 -13.82 7.95
C PRO A 51 -13.22 -12.46 7.70
N GLY A 52 -14.18 -12.44 6.79
CA GLY A 52 -14.94 -11.27 6.38
C GLY A 52 -16.08 -11.70 5.46
N SER A 53 -16.61 -10.78 4.64
CA SER A 53 -17.57 -11.13 3.60
C SER A 53 -16.97 -12.17 2.64
N ARG A 54 -17.75 -13.21 2.29
CA ARG A 54 -17.29 -14.23 1.34
C ARG A 54 -17.33 -13.76 -0.12
N THR A 55 -18.04 -12.67 -0.41
CA THR A 55 -18.31 -12.20 -1.77
C THR A 55 -17.52 -10.95 -2.15
N CYS A 56 -17.11 -10.14 -1.16
CA CYS A 56 -16.38 -8.90 -1.37
C CYS A 56 -15.26 -8.79 -0.33
N ALA A 57 -14.20 -8.07 -0.66
CA ALA A 57 -13.28 -7.54 0.35
C ALA A 57 -14.03 -6.52 1.21
N ASP A 58 -14.11 -6.78 2.52
CA ASP A 58 -14.86 -5.98 3.47
C ASP A 58 -14.22 -6.08 4.87
N MET A 59 -13.82 -4.96 5.42
CA MET A 59 -13.16 -4.92 6.73
C MET A 59 -14.13 -5.02 7.92
N GLY A 60 -15.44 -5.00 7.67
CA GLY A 60 -16.48 -5.00 8.69
C GLY A 60 -16.69 -3.63 9.37
N PRO A 61 -17.53 -3.59 10.41
CA PRO A 61 -17.78 -2.39 11.20
C PRO A 61 -16.48 -1.86 11.82
N ASP A 62 -16.24 -0.54 11.76
CA ASP A 62 -15.03 0.13 12.26
C ASP A 62 -13.73 -0.51 11.74
N GLY A 63 -13.81 -1.24 10.62
CA GLY A 63 -12.75 -2.10 10.13
C GLY A 63 -11.48 -1.35 9.75
N TRP A 64 -11.59 -0.09 9.33
CA TRP A 64 -10.42 0.76 9.07
C TRP A 64 -9.64 1.06 10.36
N GLU A 65 -10.32 1.51 11.39
CA GLU A 65 -9.71 1.83 12.69
C GLU A 65 -9.13 0.58 13.37
N GLN A 66 -9.83 -0.53 13.25
CA GLN A 66 -9.33 -1.82 13.75
C GLN A 66 -8.10 -2.28 12.94
N SER A 67 -8.04 -2.06 11.62
CA SER A 67 -6.88 -2.40 10.80
C SER A 67 -5.66 -1.53 11.12
N LEU A 68 -5.86 -0.26 11.47
CA LEU A 68 -4.79 0.60 11.98
C LEU A 68 -4.23 0.08 13.31
N SER A 69 -5.10 -0.34 14.23
CA SER A 69 -4.71 -0.93 15.52
C SER A 69 -3.99 -2.27 15.34
N ASP A 70 -4.44 -3.10 14.39
CA ASP A 70 -3.76 -4.37 14.07
C ASP A 70 -2.35 -4.11 13.49
N LEU A 71 -2.22 -3.15 12.59
CA LEU A 71 -0.94 -2.74 12.03
C LEU A 71 0.02 -2.28 13.13
N GLN A 72 -0.45 -1.43 14.05
CA GLN A 72 0.34 -0.95 15.18
C GLN A 72 0.83 -2.11 16.06
N ARG A 73 -0.08 -2.98 16.51
CA ARG A 73 0.25 -4.15 17.34
C ARG A 73 1.20 -5.11 16.63
N PHE A 74 1.03 -5.29 15.32
CA PHE A 74 1.93 -6.13 14.54
C PHE A 74 3.35 -5.56 14.51
N CYS A 75 3.49 -4.26 14.31
CA CYS A 75 4.80 -3.59 14.36
C CYS A 75 5.44 -3.65 15.76
N GLU A 76 4.64 -3.51 16.84
CA GLU A 76 5.11 -3.68 18.22
C GLU A 76 5.67 -5.09 18.44
N ARG A 77 4.93 -6.13 18.05
CA ARG A 77 5.39 -7.52 18.12
C ARG A 77 6.66 -7.80 17.31
N LEU A 78 6.79 -7.21 16.12
CA LEU A 78 8.02 -7.35 15.33
C LEU A 78 9.22 -6.74 16.05
N ARG A 79 9.07 -5.57 16.68
CA ARG A 79 10.15 -4.94 17.47
C ARG A 79 10.52 -5.76 18.69
N GLU A 80 9.53 -6.36 19.38
CA GLU A 80 9.76 -7.27 20.51
C GLU A 80 10.49 -8.55 20.10
N SER A 81 10.11 -9.12 18.94
CA SER A 81 10.69 -10.36 18.43
C SER A 81 12.10 -10.19 17.82
N PHE A 82 12.41 -8.98 17.33
CA PHE A 82 13.68 -8.64 16.69
C PHE A 82 14.29 -7.36 17.29
N PRO A 83 14.70 -7.41 18.58
CA PRO A 83 15.22 -6.25 19.26
C PRO A 83 16.49 -5.72 18.60
N GLY A 84 16.55 -4.41 18.43
CA GLY A 84 17.70 -3.73 17.79
C GLY A 84 17.69 -3.76 16.26
N VAL A 85 16.83 -4.55 15.61
CA VAL A 85 16.69 -4.56 14.16
C VAL A 85 15.81 -3.40 13.71
N PRO A 86 16.27 -2.54 12.77
CA PRO A 86 15.45 -1.46 12.24
C PRO A 86 14.17 -2.01 11.58
N LEU A 87 13.03 -1.33 11.79
CA LEU A 87 11.75 -1.71 11.18
C LEU A 87 11.39 -0.74 10.06
N GLY A 88 11.48 -1.19 8.81
CA GLY A 88 10.90 -0.53 7.64
C GLY A 88 9.46 -0.98 7.40
N MET A 89 8.68 -0.18 6.68
CA MET A 89 7.30 -0.50 6.33
C MET A 89 7.05 -0.32 4.83
N LEU A 90 6.43 -1.32 4.21
CA LEU A 90 5.96 -1.29 2.83
C LEU A 90 4.43 -1.39 2.80
N GLY A 91 3.77 -0.43 2.19
CA GLY A 91 2.34 -0.49 1.90
C GLY A 91 2.09 -0.47 0.39
N PHE A 92 1.29 -1.42 -0.10
CA PHE A 92 0.86 -1.45 -1.49
C PHE A 92 -0.62 -1.08 -1.62
N SER A 93 -0.96 -0.18 -2.54
CA SER A 93 -2.34 0.19 -2.84
C SER A 93 -3.15 0.52 -1.56
N LEU A 94 -4.17 -0.25 -1.22
CA LEU A 94 -4.92 -0.13 0.05
C LEU A 94 -3.97 -0.05 1.25
N GLY A 95 -2.97 -0.95 1.32
CA GLY A 95 -1.95 -0.96 2.38
C GLY A 95 -1.15 0.34 2.43
N SER A 96 -0.90 0.98 1.28
CA SER A 96 -0.20 2.28 1.24
C SER A 96 -1.04 3.40 1.85
N PHE A 97 -2.35 3.41 1.63
CA PHE A 97 -3.25 4.40 2.23
C PHE A 97 -3.47 4.15 3.72
N LEU A 98 -3.54 2.87 4.13
CA LEU A 98 -3.59 2.50 5.55
C LEU A 98 -2.32 2.95 6.28
N LEU A 99 -1.15 2.68 5.70
CA LEU A 99 0.13 3.09 6.25
C LEU A 99 0.26 4.61 6.33
N ARG A 100 -0.16 5.35 5.30
CA ARG A 100 -0.20 6.81 5.32
C ARG A 100 -1.07 7.35 6.46
N ASP A 101 -2.24 6.75 6.69
CA ASP A 101 -3.13 7.17 7.77
C ASP A 101 -2.51 6.88 9.15
N ALA A 102 -1.87 5.72 9.33
CA ALA A 102 -1.11 5.39 10.54
C ALA A 102 0.01 6.39 10.82
N LEU A 103 0.77 6.77 9.79
CA LEU A 103 1.86 7.76 9.90
C LEU A 103 1.34 9.16 10.23
N CYS A 104 0.24 9.59 9.59
CA CYS A 104 -0.40 10.88 9.88
C CYS A 104 -0.90 10.99 11.33
N ARG A 105 -1.22 9.86 11.95
CA ARG A 105 -1.71 9.79 13.34
C ARG A 105 -0.61 9.51 14.37
N GLY A 106 0.64 9.35 13.93
CA GLY A 106 1.76 9.00 14.81
C GLY A 106 1.68 7.57 15.38
N MET A 107 0.86 6.68 14.77
CA MET A 107 0.69 5.30 15.23
C MET A 107 1.85 4.38 14.81
N ALA A 108 2.73 4.84 13.93
CA ALA A 108 3.89 4.10 13.47
C ALA A 108 5.11 5.02 13.38
N ALA A 109 6.26 4.49 13.78
CA ALA A 109 7.56 5.18 13.70
C ALA A 109 8.57 4.23 13.03
N PRO A 110 8.49 4.03 11.70
CA PRO A 110 9.41 3.18 10.98
C PRO A 110 10.78 3.85 10.76
N ALA A 111 11.80 3.03 10.50
CA ALA A 111 13.11 3.48 10.06
C ALA A 111 13.10 3.97 8.60
N GLY A 112 12.13 3.52 7.80
CA GLY A 112 11.88 3.96 6.43
C GLY A 112 10.54 3.45 5.90
N VAL A 113 10.03 4.10 4.86
CA VAL A 113 8.68 3.83 4.32
C VAL A 113 8.72 3.65 2.81
N ILE A 114 8.10 2.59 2.32
CA ILE A 114 7.85 2.34 0.91
C ILE A 114 6.34 2.40 0.67
N LEU A 115 5.90 3.34 -0.15
CA LEU A 115 4.51 3.47 -0.57
C LEU A 115 4.40 3.10 -2.06
N ALA A 116 3.94 1.89 -2.32
CA ALA A 116 3.80 1.35 -3.66
C ALA A 116 2.34 1.45 -4.15
N GLY A 117 2.14 1.72 -5.44
CA GLY A 117 0.80 1.83 -6.03
C GLY A 117 -0.07 2.87 -5.34
N THR A 118 0.52 3.98 -4.90
CA THR A 118 -0.13 5.07 -4.17
C THR A 118 -0.33 6.30 -5.06
N GLY A 119 -0.91 7.36 -4.49
CA GLY A 119 -1.07 8.63 -5.19
C GLY A 119 -1.97 9.60 -4.44
N THR A 120 -2.30 10.70 -5.11
CA THR A 120 -3.28 11.67 -4.62
C THR A 120 -4.28 12.00 -5.72
N GLN A 121 -5.48 12.37 -5.30
CA GLN A 121 -6.57 12.80 -6.16
C GLN A 121 -7.13 14.13 -5.63
N PRO A 122 -7.68 14.99 -6.48
CA PRO A 122 -8.30 16.23 -6.04
C PRO A 122 -9.39 15.99 -4.99
N GLY A 123 -9.30 16.69 -3.85
CA GLY A 123 -10.21 16.48 -2.72
C GLY A 123 -11.69 16.69 -3.07
N ALA A 124 -11.99 17.61 -4.02
CA ALA A 124 -13.35 17.81 -4.53
C ALA A 124 -13.89 16.57 -5.27
N VAL A 125 -13.06 15.93 -6.10
CA VAL A 125 -13.43 14.69 -6.81
C VAL A 125 -13.73 13.58 -5.81
N LEU A 126 -12.85 13.39 -4.82
CA LEU A 126 -13.06 12.42 -3.76
C LEU A 126 -14.34 12.70 -2.96
N ALA A 127 -14.65 13.97 -2.68
CA ALA A 127 -15.86 14.36 -1.95
C ALA A 127 -17.14 13.99 -2.72
N VAL A 128 -17.17 14.23 -4.03
CA VAL A 128 -18.30 13.86 -4.89
C VAL A 128 -18.49 12.34 -4.92
N ILE A 129 -17.40 11.58 -5.14
CA ILE A 129 -17.47 10.10 -5.16
C ILE A 129 -17.95 9.60 -3.80
N GLN A 130 -17.43 10.14 -2.69
CA GLN A 130 -17.89 9.77 -1.34
C GLN A 130 -19.39 10.00 -1.12
N ALA A 131 -19.92 11.15 -1.59
CA ALA A 131 -21.35 11.42 -1.48
C ALA A 131 -22.20 10.38 -2.22
N ILE A 132 -21.78 10.02 -3.44
CA ILE A 132 -22.44 8.98 -4.23
C ILE A 132 -22.36 7.60 -3.51
N VAL A 133 -21.19 7.21 -3.02
CA VAL A 133 -21.00 5.92 -2.33
C VAL A 133 -21.81 5.86 -1.03
N ARG A 134 -21.90 6.97 -0.25
CA ARG A 134 -22.79 7.04 0.93
C ARG A 134 -24.25 6.78 0.57
N GLY A 135 -24.71 7.30 -0.56
CA GLY A 135 -26.06 7.00 -1.08
C GLY A 135 -26.23 5.52 -1.45
N GLN A 136 -25.18 4.83 -1.89
CA GLN A 136 -25.20 3.42 -2.24
C GLN A 136 -25.17 2.49 -1.01
N LEU A 137 -24.55 2.91 0.11
CA LEU A 137 -24.53 2.12 1.35
C LEU A 137 -25.92 1.70 1.83
N ARG A 138 -26.93 2.55 1.63
CA ARG A 138 -28.34 2.26 1.98
C ARG A 138 -28.97 1.20 1.09
N ARG A 139 -28.38 0.91 -0.08
CA ARG A 139 -28.86 -0.04 -1.08
C ARG A 139 -28.04 -1.34 -1.10
N ALA A 140 -26.78 -1.27 -0.66
CA ALA A 140 -25.92 -2.44 -0.52
C ALA A 140 -26.33 -3.27 0.70
N LYS A 141 -26.25 -4.59 0.59
CA LYS A 141 -26.31 -5.48 1.75
C LYS A 141 -25.08 -5.22 2.64
N PRO A 142 -25.16 -5.45 3.96
CA PRO A 142 -23.99 -5.39 4.82
C PRO A 142 -22.81 -6.21 4.27
N GLY A 143 -21.61 -5.61 4.20
CA GLY A 143 -20.43 -6.24 3.59
C GLY A 143 -20.53 -6.46 2.08
N GLY A 144 -21.52 -5.89 1.41
CA GLY A 144 -21.75 -6.04 -0.04
C GLY A 144 -21.38 -4.80 -0.85
N THR A 145 -21.58 -4.94 -2.17
CA THR A 145 -21.31 -3.88 -3.15
C THR A 145 -22.57 -3.56 -3.97
N THR A 146 -22.48 -2.55 -4.83
CA THR A 146 -23.49 -2.26 -5.86
C THR A 146 -22.82 -2.10 -7.22
N PRO A 147 -23.55 -2.28 -8.35
CA PRO A 147 -22.97 -2.07 -9.69
C PRO A 147 -22.34 -0.69 -9.87
N LEU A 148 -22.90 0.34 -9.22
CA LEU A 148 -22.35 1.69 -9.29
C LEU A 148 -21.02 1.81 -8.51
N VAL A 149 -20.92 1.18 -7.34
CA VAL A 149 -19.66 1.14 -6.58
C VAL A 149 -18.57 0.42 -7.37
N GLN A 150 -18.87 -0.73 -7.97
CA GLN A 150 -17.94 -1.45 -8.84
C GLN A 150 -17.49 -0.61 -10.04
N LYS A 151 -18.44 0.12 -10.68
CA LYS A 151 -18.12 0.98 -11.82
C LYS A 151 -17.25 2.17 -11.44
N LEU A 152 -17.45 2.77 -10.26
CA LEU A 152 -16.70 3.92 -9.77
C LEU A 152 -15.32 3.54 -9.22
N SER A 153 -15.13 2.28 -8.79
CA SER A 153 -13.86 1.72 -8.35
C SER A 153 -13.08 1.13 -9.53
N PHE A 154 -12.94 -0.18 -9.55
CA PHE A 154 -12.11 -0.88 -10.53
C PHE A 154 -12.59 -0.75 -11.99
N GLY A 155 -13.89 -0.63 -12.21
CA GLY A 155 -14.44 -0.46 -13.55
C GLY A 155 -13.98 0.84 -14.23
N ALA A 156 -13.77 1.91 -13.47
CA ALA A 156 -13.23 3.16 -14.01
C ALA A 156 -11.76 3.03 -14.42
N TYR A 157 -10.97 2.25 -13.64
CA TYR A 157 -9.57 1.98 -13.94
C TYR A 157 -9.43 1.08 -15.17
N ASN A 158 -10.21 -0.01 -15.22
CA ASN A 158 -10.12 -1.00 -16.28
C ASN A 158 -10.46 -0.45 -17.68
N ARG A 159 -11.39 0.51 -17.77
CA ARG A 159 -11.73 1.18 -19.05
C ARG A 159 -10.56 1.84 -19.76
N LYS A 160 -9.52 2.24 -19.03
CA LYS A 160 -8.33 2.86 -19.63
C LYS A 160 -7.51 1.89 -20.48
N PHE A 161 -7.73 0.59 -20.30
CA PHE A 161 -7.00 -0.48 -20.96
C PHE A 161 -7.89 -1.29 -21.92
N ALA A 162 -8.98 -0.70 -22.39
CA ALA A 162 -9.87 -1.33 -23.37
C ALA A 162 -9.14 -1.53 -24.73
N PRO A 163 -9.44 -2.66 -25.46
CA PRO A 163 -10.38 -3.70 -25.11
C PRO A 163 -9.88 -4.59 -23.98
N ASN A 164 -10.77 -4.86 -23.00
CA ASN A 164 -10.40 -5.63 -21.83
C ASN A 164 -10.56 -7.14 -22.06
N ARG A 165 -9.57 -7.93 -21.60
CA ARG A 165 -9.62 -9.39 -21.55
C ARG A 165 -10.30 -9.88 -20.28
N THR A 166 -10.06 -9.18 -19.16
CA THR A 166 -10.57 -9.49 -17.83
C THR A 166 -11.14 -8.24 -17.15
N ARG A 167 -11.69 -8.42 -15.94
CA ARG A 167 -12.13 -7.30 -15.10
C ARG A 167 -10.95 -6.58 -14.38
N ALA A 168 -9.74 -7.10 -14.51
CA ALA A 168 -8.59 -6.71 -13.74
C ALA A 168 -7.38 -6.30 -14.60
N ASP A 169 -7.56 -6.05 -15.92
CA ASP A 169 -6.47 -5.69 -16.82
C ASP A 169 -5.70 -4.44 -16.38
N TRP A 170 -6.35 -3.58 -15.60
CA TRP A 170 -5.71 -2.41 -15.01
C TRP A 170 -4.61 -2.73 -14.00
N LEU A 171 -4.59 -3.97 -13.45
CA LEU A 171 -3.59 -4.40 -12.48
C LEU A 171 -2.22 -4.55 -13.13
N CYS A 172 -2.10 -5.34 -14.20
CA CYS A 172 -0.83 -5.52 -14.89
C CYS A 172 -1.02 -5.86 -16.37
N ALA A 173 0.04 -5.70 -17.17
CA ALA A 173 0.07 -6.06 -18.58
C ALA A 173 0.44 -7.54 -18.78
N ASP A 174 1.06 -8.18 -17.80
CA ASP A 174 1.43 -9.59 -17.80
C ASP A 174 0.20 -10.48 -17.68
N LYS A 175 -0.11 -11.20 -18.77
CA LYS A 175 -1.31 -12.03 -18.87
C LYS A 175 -1.28 -13.21 -17.89
N GLU A 176 -0.13 -13.83 -17.70
CA GLU A 176 0.02 -14.98 -16.81
C GLU A 176 -0.12 -14.56 -15.34
N ALA A 177 0.49 -13.44 -14.96
CA ALA A 177 0.32 -12.89 -13.61
C ALA A 177 -1.15 -12.52 -13.34
N LEU A 178 -1.82 -11.95 -14.33
CA LEU A 178 -3.23 -11.61 -14.24
C LEU A 178 -4.14 -12.84 -14.15
N ASP A 179 -3.83 -13.90 -14.90
CA ASP A 179 -4.55 -15.17 -14.83
C ASP A 179 -4.39 -15.84 -13.47
N ARG A 180 -3.16 -15.84 -12.91
CA ARG A 180 -2.90 -16.30 -11.54
C ARG A 180 -3.72 -15.51 -10.51
N TYR A 181 -3.76 -14.18 -10.62
CA TYR A 181 -4.59 -13.34 -9.75
C TYR A 181 -6.09 -13.68 -9.87
N CYS A 182 -6.60 -13.82 -11.09
CA CYS A 182 -8.02 -14.11 -11.32
C CYS A 182 -8.43 -15.53 -10.87
N ALA A 183 -7.50 -16.48 -10.89
CA ALA A 183 -7.71 -17.86 -10.46
C ALA A 183 -7.57 -18.06 -8.94
N ASP A 184 -6.94 -17.10 -8.24
CA ASP A 184 -6.69 -17.22 -6.81
C ASP A 184 -7.99 -17.00 -5.99
N PRO A 185 -8.47 -18.01 -5.24
CA PRO A 185 -9.70 -17.89 -4.45
C PRO A 185 -9.58 -16.91 -3.26
N LEU A 186 -8.37 -16.53 -2.87
CA LEU A 186 -8.10 -15.53 -1.84
C LEU A 186 -8.08 -14.09 -2.39
N CYS A 187 -7.99 -13.94 -3.72
CA CYS A 187 -8.10 -12.65 -4.42
C CYS A 187 -9.56 -12.38 -4.78
N ARG A 188 -10.26 -11.67 -3.91
CA ARG A 188 -11.69 -11.38 -4.11
C ARG A 188 -11.88 -10.22 -5.08
N PRO A 189 -12.62 -10.40 -6.19
CA PRO A 189 -12.64 -9.40 -7.26
C PRO A 189 -13.45 -8.15 -6.95
N ASP A 190 -14.26 -8.14 -5.90
CA ASP A 190 -15.18 -7.06 -5.55
C ASP A 190 -14.86 -6.47 -4.17
N ILE A 191 -15.24 -5.21 -3.99
CA ILE A 191 -15.10 -4.49 -2.72
C ILE A 191 -16.46 -4.10 -2.18
N SER A 192 -16.60 -4.06 -0.86
CA SER A 192 -17.81 -3.54 -0.24
C SER A 192 -17.91 -2.02 -0.42
N ALA A 193 -19.14 -1.51 -0.43
CA ALA A 193 -19.37 -0.07 -0.46
C ALA A 193 -18.80 0.63 0.78
N ALA A 194 -18.77 -0.07 1.93
CA ALA A 194 -18.19 0.44 3.17
C ALA A 194 -16.67 0.57 3.05
N LEU A 195 -15.96 -0.47 2.61
CA LEU A 195 -14.52 -0.40 2.42
C LEU A 195 -14.12 0.68 1.41
N PHE A 196 -14.87 0.81 0.30
CA PHE A 196 -14.58 1.86 -0.68
C PHE A 196 -14.75 3.26 -0.09
N LEU A 197 -15.78 3.48 0.73
CA LEU A 197 -15.98 4.75 1.42
C LEU A 197 -14.84 5.06 2.40
N GLU A 198 -14.39 4.08 3.16
CA GLU A 198 -13.25 4.24 4.09
C GLU A 198 -11.94 4.58 3.35
N LEU A 199 -11.66 3.87 2.24
CA LEU A 199 -10.50 4.18 1.40
C LEU A 199 -10.54 5.62 0.90
N LEU A 200 -11.67 6.07 0.33
CA LEU A 200 -11.84 7.46 -0.13
C LEU A 200 -11.66 8.47 1.03
N SER A 201 -12.12 8.09 2.23
CA SER A 201 -11.97 8.92 3.44
C SER A 201 -10.50 9.04 3.85
N ALA A 202 -9.76 7.93 3.83
CA ALA A 202 -8.32 7.90 4.11
C ALA A 202 -7.53 8.72 3.06
N MET A 203 -7.84 8.57 1.78
CA MET A 203 -7.20 9.36 0.71
C MET A 203 -7.36 10.86 0.94
N ARG A 204 -8.54 11.31 1.38
CA ARG A 204 -8.79 12.72 1.71
C ARG A 204 -8.05 13.18 2.96
N ARG A 205 -8.05 12.37 4.03
CA ARG A 205 -7.36 12.71 5.29
C ARG A 205 -5.86 12.84 5.08
N THR A 206 -5.27 11.94 4.31
CA THR A 206 -3.81 11.82 4.16
C THR A 206 -3.21 12.64 3.02
N GLY A 207 -4.04 13.31 2.21
CA GLY A 207 -3.58 14.08 1.04
C GLY A 207 -3.20 15.54 1.32
N GLY A 208 -3.47 16.06 2.51
CA GLY A 208 -3.30 17.49 2.84
C GLY A 208 -1.96 17.82 3.51
N LYS A 209 -1.53 19.09 3.43
CA LYS A 209 -0.30 19.55 4.07
C LYS A 209 -0.24 19.26 5.58
N ARG A 210 -1.37 19.42 6.29
CA ARG A 210 -1.45 19.17 7.75
C ARG A 210 -1.19 17.69 8.09
N ALA A 211 -1.63 16.78 7.22
CA ALA A 211 -1.42 15.35 7.42
C ALA A 211 0.06 14.97 7.35
N LEU A 212 0.82 15.58 6.44
CA LEU A 212 2.24 15.32 6.26
C LEU A 212 3.11 15.93 7.36
N ALA A 213 2.64 16.96 8.05
CA ALA A 213 3.40 17.62 9.11
C ALA A 213 3.63 16.73 10.36
N GLY A 214 2.79 15.72 10.57
CA GLY A 214 2.92 14.76 11.68
C GLY A 214 3.82 13.56 11.41
N TRP A 215 4.38 13.44 10.20
CA TRP A 215 5.20 12.30 9.85
C TRP A 215 6.59 12.37 10.49
N ASN A 216 7.06 11.23 11.00
CA ASN A 216 8.46 11.10 11.40
C ASN A 216 9.36 11.31 10.17
N ARG A 217 10.48 12.01 10.37
CA ARG A 217 11.48 12.18 9.32
C ARG A 217 12.28 10.89 9.16
N CYS A 218 11.82 10.01 8.30
CA CYS A 218 12.53 8.82 7.84
C CYS A 218 12.57 8.83 6.30
N PRO A 219 13.47 8.09 5.66
CA PRO A 219 13.48 7.93 4.21
C PRO A 219 12.13 7.42 3.69
N ILE A 220 11.65 7.96 2.57
CA ILE A 220 10.40 7.58 1.93
C ILE A 220 10.65 7.26 0.46
N LEU A 221 10.17 6.11 0.00
CA LEU A 221 10.12 5.75 -1.41
C LEU A 221 8.66 5.70 -1.88
N LEU A 222 8.33 6.53 -2.88
CA LEU A 222 7.12 6.38 -3.68
C LEU A 222 7.48 5.56 -4.92
N LEU A 223 6.85 4.39 -5.08
CA LEU A 223 7.12 3.45 -6.17
C LEU A 223 5.80 3.07 -6.86
N SER A 224 5.67 3.33 -8.15
CA SER A 224 4.43 3.04 -8.88
C SER A 224 4.70 2.76 -10.35
N GLY A 225 3.80 2.06 -11.02
CA GLY A 225 3.78 2.03 -12.47
C GLY A 225 3.48 3.41 -13.05
N ALA A 226 4.11 3.75 -14.17
CA ALA A 226 3.83 4.99 -14.88
C ALA A 226 2.40 5.01 -15.47
N ASP A 227 1.87 3.82 -15.78
CA ASP A 227 0.52 3.61 -16.32
C ASP A 227 -0.49 3.19 -15.25
N ASP A 228 -0.16 3.37 -13.96
CA ASP A 228 -1.04 3.05 -12.85
C ASP A 228 -2.21 4.05 -12.74
N PRO A 229 -3.48 3.61 -12.93
CA PRO A 229 -4.63 4.50 -12.83
C PRO A 229 -4.92 4.97 -11.40
N VAL A 230 -4.49 4.24 -10.36
CA VAL A 230 -4.62 4.64 -8.95
C VAL A 230 -3.77 5.87 -8.69
N GLY A 231 -2.55 5.89 -9.22
CA GLY A 231 -1.64 7.02 -9.21
C GLY A 231 -1.94 8.08 -10.27
N ALA A 232 -3.13 8.06 -10.90
CA ALA A 232 -3.52 8.96 -11.98
C ALA A 232 -2.49 8.98 -13.13
N MET A 233 -2.06 7.81 -13.59
CA MET A 233 -1.03 7.62 -14.61
C MET A 233 0.28 8.35 -14.24
N GLY A 234 0.72 8.15 -13.01
CA GLY A 234 1.93 8.74 -12.43
C GLY A 234 1.81 10.21 -12.00
N SER A 235 0.82 10.97 -12.48
CA SER A 235 0.69 12.39 -12.12
C SER A 235 0.34 12.60 -10.64
N GLY A 236 -0.54 11.77 -10.07
CA GLY A 236 -0.90 11.78 -8.66
C GLY A 236 0.25 11.37 -7.74
N VAL A 237 1.13 10.48 -8.20
CA VAL A 237 2.34 10.09 -7.46
C VAL A 237 3.34 11.25 -7.42
N ARG A 238 3.59 11.89 -8.57
CA ARG A 238 4.46 13.10 -8.63
C ARG A 238 3.93 14.23 -7.75
N GLN A 239 2.61 14.47 -7.77
CA GLN A 239 2.00 15.49 -6.91
C GLN A 239 2.18 15.18 -5.42
N LEU A 240 2.05 13.89 -5.02
CA LEU A 240 2.28 13.45 -3.66
C LEU A 240 3.76 13.65 -3.25
N GLY A 241 4.71 13.23 -4.10
CA GLY A 241 6.14 13.44 -3.87
C GLY A 241 6.48 14.91 -3.67
N ALA A 242 6.05 15.78 -4.58
CA ALA A 242 6.26 17.20 -4.46
C ALA A 242 5.59 17.82 -3.21
N ALA A 243 4.48 17.27 -2.73
CA ALA A 243 3.86 17.71 -1.48
C ALA A 243 4.69 17.27 -0.26
N MET A 244 5.24 16.06 -0.27
CA MET A 244 6.16 15.55 0.76
C MET A 244 7.47 16.34 0.82
N GLU A 245 8.09 16.63 -0.33
CA GLU A 245 9.29 17.48 -0.43
C GLU A 245 9.03 18.87 0.17
N ARG A 246 7.91 19.51 -0.17
CA ARG A 246 7.53 20.82 0.41
C ARG A 246 7.25 20.75 1.92
N ALA A 247 6.90 19.57 2.43
CA ALA A 247 6.76 19.33 3.87
C ALA A 247 8.11 19.02 4.56
N GLY A 248 9.22 18.99 3.80
CA GLY A 248 10.56 18.70 4.30
C GLY A 248 10.80 17.22 4.60
N LEU A 249 10.01 16.32 3.99
CA LEU A 249 10.19 14.87 4.13
C LEU A 249 11.21 14.37 3.09
N PRO A 250 12.13 13.46 3.47
CA PRO A 250 13.12 12.89 2.55
C PRO A 250 12.48 11.84 1.67
N VAL A 251 11.92 12.26 0.53
CA VAL A 251 11.18 11.39 -0.39
C VAL A 251 11.90 11.20 -1.71
N GLN A 252 11.93 9.96 -2.18
CA GLN A 252 12.29 9.58 -3.54
C GLN A 252 11.06 9.11 -4.29
N THR A 253 10.83 9.62 -5.51
CA THR A 253 9.71 9.21 -6.36
C THR A 253 10.24 8.45 -7.58
N VAL A 254 9.78 7.21 -7.75
CA VAL A 254 10.15 6.34 -8.86
C VAL A 254 8.88 5.87 -9.57
N LEU A 255 8.82 6.11 -10.88
CA LEU A 255 7.77 5.60 -11.75
C LEU A 255 8.39 4.59 -12.72
N LEU A 256 7.84 3.38 -12.76
CA LEU A 256 8.30 2.31 -13.66
C LEU A 256 7.61 2.47 -15.02
N PRO A 257 8.35 2.75 -16.10
CA PRO A 257 7.77 2.97 -17.44
C PRO A 257 7.02 1.73 -17.92
N GLY A 258 5.81 1.93 -18.49
CA GLY A 258 4.99 0.86 -19.06
C GLY A 258 4.33 -0.06 -18.05
N ALA A 259 4.69 0.02 -16.77
CA ALA A 259 4.09 -0.78 -15.72
C ALA A 259 2.73 -0.20 -15.28
N ARG A 260 1.78 -1.09 -15.02
CA ARG A 260 0.46 -0.77 -14.46
C ARG A 260 0.50 -0.77 -12.93
N HIS A 261 -0.60 -1.14 -12.30
CA HIS A 261 -0.73 -1.03 -10.83
C HIS A 261 0.09 -2.07 -10.06
N ASP A 262 -0.01 -3.35 -10.45
CA ASP A 262 0.64 -4.47 -9.76
C ASP A 262 2.09 -4.67 -10.21
N ILE A 263 2.95 -3.79 -9.74
CA ILE A 263 4.37 -3.77 -10.10
C ILE A 263 5.18 -4.93 -9.50
N PHE A 264 4.59 -5.74 -8.62
CA PHE A 264 5.30 -6.83 -7.94
C PHE A 264 5.20 -8.16 -8.69
N HIS A 265 4.22 -8.31 -9.59
CA HIS A 265 3.93 -9.55 -10.29
C HIS A 265 4.06 -9.43 -11.82
N GLU A 266 4.32 -8.25 -12.34
CA GLU A 266 4.51 -8.00 -13.78
C GLU A 266 5.93 -8.38 -14.22
N GLU A 267 6.16 -9.70 -14.41
CA GLU A 267 7.48 -10.24 -14.78
C GLU A 267 7.80 -10.03 -16.26
N ALA A 268 6.83 -10.24 -17.17
CA ALA A 268 7.04 -10.20 -18.61
C ALA A 268 7.56 -8.84 -19.11
N GLY A 269 7.15 -7.73 -18.50
CA GLY A 269 7.65 -6.38 -18.79
C GLY A 269 8.86 -5.97 -17.95
N GLY A 270 9.36 -6.83 -17.08
CA GLY A 270 10.48 -6.54 -16.18
C GLY A 270 10.14 -5.57 -15.04
N ALA A 271 8.89 -5.17 -14.86
CA ALA A 271 8.49 -4.25 -13.80
C ALA A 271 8.72 -4.84 -12.41
N ALA A 272 8.44 -6.14 -12.22
CA ALA A 272 8.67 -6.82 -10.95
C ALA A 272 10.16 -6.87 -10.58
N ALA A 273 11.04 -7.16 -11.54
CA ALA A 273 12.49 -7.13 -11.32
C ALA A 273 12.99 -5.72 -10.98
N GLN A 274 12.51 -4.70 -11.69
CA GLN A 274 12.84 -3.31 -11.41
C GLN A 274 12.32 -2.90 -10.02
N ALA A 275 11.10 -3.27 -9.63
CA ALA A 275 10.54 -2.98 -8.32
C ALA A 275 11.39 -3.63 -7.21
N ARG A 276 11.75 -4.90 -7.33
CA ARG A 276 12.65 -5.60 -6.39
C ARG A 276 14.00 -4.88 -6.24
N SER A 277 14.63 -4.52 -7.36
CA SER A 277 15.91 -3.78 -7.34
C SER A 277 15.79 -2.43 -6.64
N ARG A 278 14.72 -1.67 -6.90
CA ARG A 278 14.49 -0.37 -6.24
C ARG A 278 14.23 -0.50 -4.76
N ILE A 279 13.49 -1.53 -4.35
CA ILE A 279 13.23 -1.81 -2.93
C ILE A 279 14.52 -2.22 -2.22
N LEU A 280 15.32 -3.10 -2.80
CA LEU A 280 16.62 -3.49 -2.24
C LEU A 280 17.53 -2.28 -2.04
N CYS A 281 17.71 -1.46 -3.07
CA CYS A 281 18.51 -0.23 -2.97
C CYS A 281 17.99 0.70 -1.87
N PHE A 282 16.67 0.82 -1.74
CA PHE A 282 16.07 1.66 -0.72
C PHE A 282 16.21 1.07 0.70
N CYS A 283 16.19 -0.25 0.85
CA CYS A 283 16.49 -0.91 2.13
C CYS A 283 17.92 -0.59 2.62
N GLU A 284 18.91 -0.53 1.71
CA GLU A 284 20.27 -0.08 2.06
C GLU A 284 20.28 1.40 2.51
N THR A 285 19.44 2.24 1.92
CA THR A 285 19.28 3.64 2.40
C THR A 285 18.71 3.68 3.83
N ILE A 286 17.71 2.83 4.14
CA ILE A 286 17.15 2.74 5.50
C ILE A 286 18.23 2.32 6.49
N LEU A 287 19.04 1.31 6.15
CA LEU A 287 20.11 0.82 6.99
C LEU A 287 21.16 1.91 7.25
N ALA A 288 21.64 2.58 6.22
CA ALA A 288 22.60 3.65 6.33
C ALA A 288 22.10 4.83 7.19
N GLU A 289 20.81 5.18 7.09
CA GLU A 289 20.22 6.22 7.96
C GLU A 289 20.05 5.74 9.41
N SER A 290 19.81 4.45 9.64
CA SER A 290 19.63 3.86 10.98
C SER A 290 20.96 3.77 11.75
N GLU A 291 22.08 3.69 11.05
CA GLU A 291 23.44 3.62 11.64
C GLU A 291 24.00 5.00 12.03
N LYS A 292 23.41 6.09 11.53
CA LYS A 292 23.83 7.45 11.89
C LYS A 292 23.57 7.71 13.38
N PRO A 293 24.53 8.26 14.13
CA PRO A 293 24.28 8.63 15.51
C PRO A 293 23.09 9.60 15.56
N ARG A 294 22.07 9.25 16.33
CA ARG A 294 20.95 10.17 16.60
C ARG A 294 21.54 11.39 17.30
N ASN A 295 21.75 12.48 16.57
CA ASN A 295 22.10 13.76 17.18
C ASN A 295 21.06 14.05 18.26
N GLN A 296 21.51 14.08 19.51
CA GLN A 296 20.68 14.48 20.62
C GLN A 296 20.08 15.85 20.26
N SER A 297 18.76 15.92 20.23
CA SER A 297 18.04 17.20 20.15
C SER A 297 18.67 18.15 21.16
N PRO A 298 18.97 19.41 20.82
CA PRO A 298 19.42 20.37 21.81
C PRO A 298 18.34 20.43 22.90
N ALA A 299 18.76 20.07 24.12
CA ALA A 299 17.93 20.23 25.31
C ALA A 299 17.43 21.69 25.33
N GLU A 300 16.15 21.82 25.56
CA GLU A 300 15.48 23.07 25.87
C GLU A 300 16.32 23.85 26.89
N LYS A 301 16.75 25.02 26.44
CA LYS A 301 17.22 26.07 27.33
C LYS A 301 16.17 27.16 27.42
#